data_049c0507ce8a4f1175ef8a3dc4804936
#
_entry.id   049c0507ce8a4f1175ef8a3dc4804936
#
_cell.length_a   1.000
_cell.length_b   1.000
_cell.length_c   1.000
_cell.angle_alpha   90.00
_cell.angle_beta   90.00
_cell.angle_gamma   90.00
#
_symmetry.space_group_name_H-M   'P 1'
#
loop_
_entity.id
_entity.type
_entity.pdbx_description
1 polymer ?
#
loop_
_entity_poly.entity_id
_entity_poly.type
_entity_poly.pdbx_seq_one_letter_code
_entity_poly.pdbx_strand_id
1 'polypeptide(L)'
;MSEQPRGAIDKGAEPTSAKSADAASTPQSPSGATVAPETAKASPRGKALLGALGVLILAGALWFGIPWVRTTLNTVSTDDAYVNGHVTFVAARVKGQVSRVLVDDNNRVRKGDLLVQLDKEPFQIAVAIKKAAVDTAMTDLEVTKSKVRGIEAEAMSRRRALEHAMEGVDNQVALLRAKVAGVDKSKAELALAQLDFDRAAKLVVTNDVPKAEYDRRQAALLAARADVTAALADVRQIRASLGLTLEPGDADLGKVPANLDQTFSSVLQAQAAMIQSAAQLGVIHSFDEGPRYMVEAFEKEGDVNSTFARLAADAPDVKQAEAKLEVAKRDLAQAELDLRYCDVIAEIDGVITRRNVNPGDNVQAGQALMAIRSLDDIWVDANFKETQLGDLRIGQPVDLYVDMYGGRHVFEGRISGFTEGTGSTLALLPPENATGNFVKVVQRLPVRIDLENYDPDKNPLFIGTSVVPYVYFNKPPTGPDAGKFLQTTAPQPQTNSSTASPSGANK
;
A
#
# COMPACT_ATOMS: atom_id res chain seq x y z
N MET A 1 -13.57 -61.90 17.00
CA MET A 1 -13.02 -62.64 18.12
C MET A 1 -13.23 -61.71 19.28
N SER A 2 -14.32 -61.89 19.95
CA SER A 2 -14.52 -62.44 21.31
C SER A 2 -13.95 -61.46 22.38
N GLU A 3 -14.63 -60.96 23.38
CA GLU A 3 -15.82 -61.45 24.12
C GLU A 3 -16.24 -60.36 25.09
N GLN A 4 -17.53 -60.15 25.24
CA GLN A 4 -18.13 -59.62 26.48
C GLN A 4 -18.14 -60.74 27.55
N PRO A 5 -18.31 -60.42 28.83
CA PRO A 5 -19.61 -60.74 29.47
C PRO A 5 -20.09 -59.63 30.46
N ARG A 6 -21.32 -59.25 30.46
CA ARG A 6 -22.59 -59.65 31.13
C ARG A 6 -22.47 -60.00 32.63
N GLY A 7 -23.33 -59.35 33.41
CA GLY A 7 -23.90 -59.74 34.69
C GLY A 7 -24.48 -58.52 35.40
N ALA A 8 -25.68 -58.20 35.45
CA ALA A 8 -26.96 -58.77 35.82
C ALA A 8 -27.26 -58.66 37.35
N ILE A 9 -28.37 -57.93 37.62
CA ILE A 9 -29.44 -58.15 38.59
C ILE A 9 -29.18 -57.70 40.02
N ASP A 10 -30.02 -56.81 40.62
CA ASP A 10 -31.23 -57.07 41.40
C ASP A 10 -31.90 -55.76 41.84
N LYS A 11 -33.07 -55.52 41.59
CA LYS A 11 -34.43 -55.66 42.17
C LYS A 11 -34.61 -55.16 43.61
N GLY A 12 -35.66 -54.36 43.74
CA GLY A 12 -36.60 -54.35 44.83
C GLY A 12 -36.61 -53.06 45.65
N ALA A 13 -37.64 -52.44 46.05
CA ALA A 13 -39.06 -52.64 45.95
C ALA A 13 -39.75 -51.38 46.48
N GLU A 14 -40.81 -50.95 45.87
CA GLU A 14 -41.88 -50.23 46.59
C GLU A 14 -42.46 -51.14 47.67
N PRO A 15 -43.14 -50.63 48.69
CA PRO A 15 -44.57 -50.41 48.57
C PRO A 15 -45.18 -49.23 49.40
N THR A 16 -46.20 -48.59 48.79
CA THR A 16 -47.64 -48.67 49.11
C THR A 16 -48.12 -48.20 50.50
N SER A 17 -48.95 -47.15 50.51
CA SER A 17 -50.41 -47.18 50.81
C SER A 17 -50.88 -47.06 52.26
N ALA A 18 -51.90 -46.29 52.37
CA ALA A 18 -53.14 -46.32 53.16
C ALA A 18 -53.27 -45.17 54.15
N LYS A 19 -54.23 -44.22 53.99
CA LYS A 19 -55.67 -44.32 54.15
C LYS A 19 -56.11 -44.44 55.61
N SER A 20 -56.83 -43.46 56.08
CA SER A 20 -58.12 -43.44 56.81
C SER A 20 -58.21 -42.16 57.67
N ALA A 21 -59.11 -41.30 57.47
CA ALA A 21 -60.57 -41.27 57.71
C ALA A 21 -60.87 -41.22 59.21
N ASP A 22 -61.56 -40.25 59.58
CA ASP A 22 -62.82 -40.18 60.28
C ASP A 22 -62.90 -39.19 61.47
N ALA A 23 -63.87 -38.45 61.36
CA ALA A 23 -65.06 -38.16 62.17
C ALA A 23 -64.98 -37.04 63.21
N ALA A 24 -65.62 -35.95 62.92
CA ALA A 24 -66.87 -35.52 63.50
C ALA A 24 -66.93 -35.40 65.06
N SER A 25 -67.10 -34.17 65.48
CA SER A 25 -68.19 -33.91 66.46
C SER A 25 -68.30 -32.41 66.71
N THR A 26 -69.44 -31.89 66.31
CA THR A 26 -70.11 -30.74 66.93
C THR A 26 -70.64 -31.17 68.30
N PRO A 27 -70.69 -30.30 69.27
CA PRO A 27 -72.00 -29.73 69.66
C PRO A 27 -72.01 -28.28 70.16
N GLN A 28 -73.10 -27.61 69.75
CA GLN A 28 -74.02 -26.81 70.57
C GLN A 28 -73.54 -25.60 71.39
N SER A 29 -74.14 -24.49 70.99
CA SER A 29 -74.33 -23.29 71.78
C SER A 29 -75.14 -23.51 73.07
N PRO A 30 -75.03 -22.56 73.99
CA PRO A 30 -76.27 -21.91 74.39
C PRO A 30 -76.17 -20.41 74.44
N SER A 31 -77.24 -19.93 73.96
CA SER A 31 -78.07 -18.77 74.21
C SER A 31 -77.74 -17.77 75.38
N GLY A 32 -77.81 -16.50 75.03
CA GLY A 32 -78.44 -15.53 75.93
C GLY A 32 -77.53 -14.49 76.56
N ALA A 33 -77.50 -13.30 76.04
CA ALA A 33 -77.91 -12.07 76.80
C ALA A 33 -77.75 -10.83 75.87
N THR A 34 -78.82 -10.25 75.59
CA THR A 34 -79.04 -8.92 74.98
C THR A 34 -78.50 -7.85 75.92
N VAL A 35 -77.46 -7.12 75.45
CA VAL A 35 -77.12 -5.80 76.04
C VAL A 35 -77.01 -4.84 74.90
N ALA A 36 -77.86 -3.80 74.91
CA ALA A 36 -77.94 -2.73 73.93
C ALA A 36 -76.63 -1.94 73.82
N PRO A 37 -76.20 -1.49 72.61
CA PRO A 37 -75.00 -0.73 72.47
C PRO A 37 -75.22 0.70 72.91
N GLU A 38 -74.44 1.06 73.90
CA GLU A 38 -74.27 2.46 74.32
C GLU A 38 -73.57 3.23 73.19
N THR A 39 -74.21 4.22 72.60
CA THR A 39 -73.63 5.08 71.58
C THR A 39 -72.51 5.91 72.15
N ALA A 40 -71.31 5.49 71.99
CA ALA A 40 -70.10 6.30 72.22
C ALA A 40 -70.11 7.48 71.18
N LYS A 41 -70.34 8.68 71.60
CA LYS A 41 -70.12 9.91 70.84
C LYS A 41 -68.71 10.01 70.44
N ALA A 42 -68.42 9.70 69.13
CA ALA A 42 -67.15 9.94 68.53
C ALA A 42 -66.74 11.39 68.61
N SER A 43 -65.70 11.73 69.32
CA SER A 43 -65.16 13.08 69.48
C SER A 43 -64.79 13.66 68.09
N PRO A 44 -65.04 14.97 67.83
CA PRO A 44 -64.79 15.57 66.53
C PRO A 44 -63.27 15.50 66.12
N ARG A 45 -62.37 15.28 67.09
CA ARG A 45 -60.88 15.09 66.85
C ARG A 45 -60.52 13.79 66.14
N GLY A 46 -61.27 12.69 66.36
CA GLY A 46 -61.02 11.46 65.66
C GLY A 46 -61.37 11.47 64.18
N LYS A 47 -62.46 12.18 63.82
CA LYS A 47 -62.87 12.39 62.41
C LYS A 47 -61.90 13.30 61.65
N ALA A 48 -61.33 14.32 62.34
CA ALA A 48 -60.31 15.20 61.76
C ALA A 48 -58.97 14.47 61.55
N LEU A 49 -58.56 13.55 62.45
CA LEU A 49 -57.33 12.73 62.32
C LEU A 49 -57.50 11.71 61.22
N LEU A 50 -58.66 11.03 61.08
CA LEU A 50 -58.92 10.12 59.93
C LEU A 50 -59.02 10.91 58.62
N GLY A 51 -59.53 12.10 58.57
CA GLY A 51 -59.51 12.95 57.39
C GLY A 51 -58.08 13.40 57.01
N ALA A 52 -57.29 13.81 57.98
CA ALA A 52 -55.86 14.15 57.77
C ALA A 52 -55.05 13.00 57.28
N LEU A 53 -55.26 11.78 57.82
CA LEU A 53 -54.60 10.53 57.36
C LEU A 53 -55.04 10.17 55.92
N GLY A 54 -56.34 10.36 55.63
CA GLY A 54 -56.87 10.19 54.25
C GLY A 54 -56.24 11.14 53.22
N VAL A 55 -56.08 12.42 53.62
CA VAL A 55 -55.41 13.41 52.77
C VAL A 55 -53.92 13.09 52.58
N LEU A 56 -53.24 12.63 53.67
CA LEU A 56 -51.84 12.19 53.58
C LEU A 56 -51.64 10.99 52.66
N ILE A 57 -52.54 9.99 52.77
CA ILE A 57 -52.52 8.81 51.89
C ILE A 57 -52.84 9.23 50.44
N LEU A 58 -53.79 10.14 50.23
CA LEU A 58 -54.11 10.64 48.91
C LEU A 58 -53.00 11.49 48.32
N ALA A 59 -52.35 12.33 49.13
CA ALA A 59 -51.16 13.10 48.76
C ALA A 59 -49.98 12.17 48.43
N GLY A 60 -49.76 11.12 49.21
CA GLY A 60 -48.76 10.09 48.94
C GLY A 60 -49.06 9.30 47.67
N ALA A 61 -50.34 8.92 47.48
CA ALA A 61 -50.76 8.22 46.26
C ALA A 61 -50.63 9.11 45.01
N LEU A 62 -50.94 10.40 45.15
CA LEU A 62 -50.74 11.37 44.06
C LEU A 62 -49.22 11.62 43.82
N TRP A 63 -48.44 11.76 44.87
CA TRP A 63 -47.01 11.99 44.77
C TRP A 63 -46.28 10.81 44.12
N PHE A 64 -46.60 9.59 44.46
CA PHE A 64 -46.03 8.38 43.85
C PHE A 64 -46.75 7.95 42.57
N GLY A 65 -48.07 8.10 42.51
CA GLY A 65 -48.89 7.65 41.37
C GLY A 65 -48.75 8.49 40.13
N ILE A 66 -48.63 9.82 40.25
CA ILE A 66 -48.53 10.72 39.10
C ILE A 66 -47.24 10.46 38.29
N PRO A 67 -46.04 10.36 38.87
CA PRO A 67 -44.84 10.02 38.08
C PRO A 67 -44.91 8.64 37.49
N TRP A 68 -45.45 7.66 38.20
CA TRP A 68 -45.59 6.28 37.70
C TRP A 68 -46.56 6.22 36.49
N VAL A 69 -47.70 6.86 36.56
CA VAL A 69 -48.66 6.95 35.43
C VAL A 69 -48.07 7.76 34.27
N ARG A 70 -47.31 8.82 34.53
CA ARG A 70 -46.64 9.60 33.48
C ARG A 70 -45.57 8.78 32.76
N THR A 71 -44.75 8.02 33.48
CA THR A 71 -43.78 7.14 32.83
C THR A 71 -44.45 6.07 32.00
N THR A 72 -45.47 5.38 32.54
CA THR A 72 -46.16 4.30 31.83
C THR A 72 -46.93 4.78 30.58
N LEU A 73 -47.43 6.02 30.59
CA LEU A 73 -48.16 6.60 29.44
C LEU A 73 -47.22 7.24 28.39
N ASN A 74 -45.99 7.58 28.75
CA ASN A 74 -45.06 8.33 27.90
C ASN A 74 -43.83 7.51 27.44
N THR A 75 -43.75 6.23 27.84
CA THR A 75 -42.65 5.37 27.48
C THR A 75 -43.10 4.07 26.87
N VAL A 76 -42.31 3.57 25.94
CA VAL A 76 -42.38 2.19 25.40
C VAL A 76 -41.22 1.41 25.97
N SER A 77 -41.49 0.23 26.50
CA SER A 77 -40.47 -0.64 27.09
C SER A 77 -40.56 -2.08 26.56
N THR A 78 -39.46 -2.80 26.63
CA THR A 78 -39.39 -4.23 26.37
C THR A 78 -38.56 -4.92 27.46
N ASP A 79 -38.95 -6.14 27.78
CA ASP A 79 -38.22 -7.06 28.68
C ASP A 79 -37.18 -7.93 27.97
N ASP A 80 -37.16 -7.86 26.62
CA ASP A 80 -36.26 -8.64 25.78
C ASP A 80 -35.18 -7.73 25.20
N ALA A 81 -34.25 -7.31 26.04
CA ALA A 81 -33.10 -6.53 25.68
C ALA A 81 -31.86 -6.96 26.43
N TYR A 82 -30.72 -6.85 25.80
CA TYR A 82 -29.44 -7.23 26.38
C TYR A 82 -28.31 -6.36 25.88
N VAL A 83 -27.27 -6.23 26.72
CA VAL A 83 -26.03 -5.56 26.34
C VAL A 83 -25.29 -6.38 25.30
N ASN A 84 -24.91 -5.77 24.22
CA ASN A 84 -24.07 -6.36 23.17
C ASN A 84 -22.79 -5.51 22.96
N GLY A 85 -21.83 -6.00 22.21
CA GLY A 85 -20.59 -5.29 21.93
C GLY A 85 -19.73 -6.04 20.95
N HIS A 86 -18.73 -5.35 20.43
CA HIS A 86 -17.79 -5.93 19.48
C HIS A 86 -16.93 -7.02 20.13
N VAL A 87 -16.77 -8.12 19.42
CA VAL A 87 -15.86 -9.21 19.77
C VAL A 87 -14.76 -9.26 18.72
N THR A 88 -13.53 -8.98 19.14
CA THR A 88 -12.36 -9.01 18.26
C THR A 88 -11.60 -10.30 18.48
N PHE A 89 -11.45 -11.11 17.45
CA PHE A 89 -10.63 -12.31 17.49
C PHE A 89 -9.16 -11.94 17.26
N VAL A 90 -8.33 -12.23 18.24
CA VAL A 90 -6.87 -12.10 18.11
C VAL A 90 -6.34 -13.37 17.46
N ALA A 91 -5.74 -13.23 16.27
CA ALA A 91 -5.19 -14.33 15.49
C ALA A 91 -3.68 -14.18 15.30
N ALA A 92 -2.98 -15.32 15.19
CA ALA A 92 -1.57 -15.32 14.81
C ALA A 92 -1.42 -14.81 13.36
N ARG A 93 -0.48 -13.89 13.11
CA ARG A 93 -0.18 -13.39 11.76
C ARG A 93 0.90 -14.21 11.05
N VAL A 94 1.71 -14.92 11.85
CA VAL A 94 2.75 -15.85 11.37
C VAL A 94 2.59 -17.19 12.03
N LYS A 95 3.06 -18.25 11.38
CA LYS A 95 3.10 -19.59 11.95
C LYS A 95 4.29 -19.73 12.89
N GLY A 96 4.13 -20.43 14.00
CA GLY A 96 5.24 -20.68 14.92
C GLY A 96 4.80 -21.41 16.18
N GLN A 97 5.76 -21.77 17.02
CA GLN A 97 5.49 -22.33 18.34
C GLN A 97 5.27 -21.19 19.33
N VAL A 98 4.29 -21.37 20.21
CA VAL A 98 4.03 -20.42 21.30
C VAL A 98 5.06 -20.61 22.39
N SER A 99 5.86 -19.59 22.63
CA SER A 99 6.86 -19.58 23.71
C SER A 99 6.21 -19.24 25.04
N ARG A 100 5.37 -18.21 25.09
CA ARG A 100 4.70 -17.75 26.31
C ARG A 100 3.31 -17.19 25.99
N VAL A 101 2.39 -17.40 26.91
CA VAL A 101 1.11 -16.72 27.00
C VAL A 101 1.11 -15.89 28.27
N LEU A 102 0.87 -14.58 28.17
CA LEU A 102 1.04 -13.63 29.28
C LEU A 102 -0.29 -13.28 29.94
N VAL A 103 -1.38 -13.70 29.37
CA VAL A 103 -2.74 -13.35 29.79
C VAL A 103 -3.61 -14.59 29.87
N ASP A 104 -4.67 -14.52 30.69
CA ASP A 104 -5.63 -15.60 30.87
C ASP A 104 -7.07 -15.08 30.65
N ASP A 105 -8.05 -16.00 30.67
CA ASP A 105 -9.46 -15.64 30.59
C ASP A 105 -9.82 -14.63 31.70
N ASN A 106 -10.68 -13.68 31.35
CA ASN A 106 -11.14 -12.58 32.19
C ASN A 106 -10.06 -11.55 32.58
N ASN A 107 -8.84 -11.61 32.05
CA ASN A 107 -7.88 -10.54 32.23
C ASN A 107 -8.31 -9.31 31.41
N ARG A 108 -8.24 -8.14 32.05
CA ARG A 108 -8.40 -6.86 31.37
C ARG A 108 -7.12 -6.48 30.67
N VAL A 109 -7.20 -6.09 29.39
CA VAL A 109 -6.08 -5.71 28.54
C VAL A 109 -6.34 -4.37 27.88
N ARG A 110 -5.25 -3.65 27.60
CA ARG A 110 -5.26 -2.41 26.85
C ARG A 110 -4.67 -2.63 25.47
N LYS A 111 -5.07 -1.80 24.55
CA LYS A 111 -4.48 -1.79 23.21
C LYS A 111 -2.96 -1.62 23.27
N GLY A 112 -2.25 -2.55 22.64
CA GLY A 112 -0.78 -2.62 22.67
C GLY A 112 -0.21 -3.59 23.70
N ASP A 113 -1.00 -4.11 24.62
CA ASP A 113 -0.53 -5.10 25.60
C ASP A 113 -0.14 -6.39 24.89
N LEU A 114 0.99 -6.97 25.32
CA LEU A 114 1.48 -8.24 24.81
C LEU A 114 0.67 -9.40 25.38
N LEU A 115 0.05 -10.16 24.49
CA LEU A 115 -0.83 -11.28 24.87
C LEU A 115 -0.14 -12.63 24.75
N VAL A 116 0.48 -12.87 23.60
CA VAL A 116 1.16 -14.12 23.28
C VAL A 116 2.49 -13.79 22.62
N GLN A 117 3.50 -14.53 22.97
CA GLN A 117 4.82 -14.48 22.34
C GLN A 117 5.12 -15.81 21.68
N LEU A 118 5.37 -15.76 20.38
CA LEU A 118 5.88 -16.91 19.62
C LEU A 118 7.39 -17.04 19.81
N ASP A 119 7.93 -18.20 19.50
CA ASP A 119 9.38 -18.40 19.44
C ASP A 119 9.98 -17.51 18.36
N LYS A 120 10.89 -16.62 18.77
CA LYS A 120 11.54 -15.61 17.91
C LYS A 120 12.81 -16.12 17.26
N GLU A 121 13.41 -17.20 17.76
CA GLU A 121 14.73 -17.65 17.30
C GLU A 121 14.75 -17.93 15.80
N PRO A 122 13.81 -18.69 15.19
CA PRO A 122 13.79 -18.93 13.77
C PRO A 122 13.67 -17.63 12.93
N PHE A 123 12.90 -16.66 13.43
CA PHE A 123 12.69 -15.37 12.76
C PHE A 123 13.92 -14.46 12.87
N GLN A 124 14.61 -14.47 14.00
CA GLN A 124 15.88 -13.74 14.19
C GLN A 124 16.95 -14.26 13.24
N ILE A 125 17.04 -15.58 13.08
CA ILE A 125 17.94 -16.21 12.11
C ILE A 125 17.56 -15.79 10.68
N ALA A 126 16.27 -15.79 10.34
CA ALA A 126 15.79 -15.34 9.03
C ALA A 126 16.17 -13.88 8.76
N VAL A 127 15.98 -12.98 9.72
CA VAL A 127 16.40 -11.56 9.63
C VAL A 127 17.93 -11.47 9.43
N ALA A 128 18.73 -12.24 10.17
CA ALA A 128 20.18 -12.22 10.02
C ALA A 128 20.62 -12.68 8.62
N ILE A 129 19.99 -13.74 8.07
CA ILE A 129 20.25 -14.21 6.70
C ILE A 129 19.90 -13.13 5.67
N LYS A 130 18.72 -12.49 5.79
CA LYS A 130 18.29 -11.45 4.85
C LYS A 130 19.14 -10.18 4.97
N LYS A 131 19.60 -9.84 6.17
CA LYS A 131 20.57 -8.74 6.36
C LYS A 131 21.89 -9.02 5.64
N ALA A 132 22.44 -10.23 5.77
CA ALA A 132 23.65 -10.63 5.05
C ALA A 132 23.44 -10.57 3.52
N ALA A 133 22.25 -10.91 3.03
CA ALA A 133 21.90 -10.78 1.61
C ALA A 133 21.89 -9.31 1.14
N VAL A 134 21.41 -8.37 1.98
CA VAL A 134 21.47 -6.93 1.69
C VAL A 134 22.94 -6.47 1.62
N ASP A 135 23.77 -6.87 2.59
CA ASP A 135 25.19 -6.52 2.61
C ASP A 135 25.93 -7.05 1.36
N THR A 136 25.60 -8.27 0.93
CA THR A 136 26.13 -8.86 -0.31
C THR A 136 25.69 -8.06 -1.54
N ALA A 137 24.40 -7.75 -1.67
CA ALA A 137 23.87 -6.98 -2.80
C ALA A 137 24.43 -5.55 -2.85
N MET A 138 24.71 -4.95 -1.68
CA MET A 138 25.36 -3.65 -1.58
C MET A 138 26.79 -3.69 -2.08
N THR A 139 27.53 -4.73 -1.69
CA THR A 139 28.91 -4.94 -2.16
C THR A 139 28.95 -5.20 -3.67
N ASP A 140 28.00 -6.01 -4.18
CA ASP A 140 27.87 -6.28 -5.62
C ASP A 140 27.58 -4.99 -6.41
N LEU A 141 26.78 -4.10 -5.87
CA LEU A 141 26.52 -2.79 -6.48
C LEU A 141 27.80 -1.93 -6.53
N GLU A 142 28.59 -1.90 -5.46
CA GLU A 142 29.87 -1.16 -5.43
C GLU A 142 30.89 -1.73 -6.43
N VAL A 143 30.99 -3.05 -6.52
CA VAL A 143 31.82 -3.74 -7.50
C VAL A 143 31.36 -3.39 -8.92
N THR A 144 30.06 -3.43 -9.18
CA THR A 144 29.48 -3.09 -10.48
C THR A 144 29.75 -1.63 -10.84
N LYS A 145 29.56 -0.68 -9.90
CA LYS A 145 29.89 0.74 -10.10
C LYS A 145 31.37 0.94 -10.42
N SER A 146 32.23 0.22 -9.73
CA SER A 146 33.67 0.29 -10.00
C SER A 146 34.05 -0.26 -11.38
N LYS A 147 33.42 -1.36 -11.79
CA LYS A 147 33.58 -1.93 -13.13
C LYS A 147 33.11 -0.98 -14.22
N VAL A 148 31.94 -0.36 -14.03
CA VAL A 148 31.37 0.61 -14.99
C VAL A 148 32.21 1.86 -15.11
N ARG A 149 32.85 2.35 -14.01
CA ARG A 149 33.84 3.43 -14.08
C ARG A 149 35.06 3.04 -14.93
N GLY A 150 35.48 1.78 -14.89
CA GLY A 150 36.53 1.29 -15.79
C GLY A 150 36.11 1.33 -17.26
N ILE A 151 34.86 0.95 -17.56
CA ILE A 151 34.29 1.03 -18.92
C ILE A 151 34.15 2.49 -19.36
N GLU A 152 33.73 3.40 -18.49
CA GLU A 152 33.68 4.84 -18.73
C GLU A 152 35.05 5.39 -19.17
N ALA A 153 36.09 5.07 -18.41
CA ALA A 153 37.46 5.49 -18.74
C ALA A 153 37.94 4.91 -20.08
N GLU A 154 37.58 3.64 -20.38
CA GLU A 154 37.86 3.03 -21.68
C GLU A 154 37.12 3.74 -22.80
N ALA A 155 35.82 4.01 -22.65
CA ALA A 155 35.01 4.72 -23.67
C ALA A 155 35.55 6.12 -23.97
N MET A 156 35.97 6.87 -22.94
CA MET A 156 36.66 8.15 -23.12
C MET A 156 37.97 8.01 -23.89
N SER A 157 38.75 6.98 -23.60
CA SER A 157 40.01 6.69 -24.33
C SER A 157 39.74 6.36 -25.79
N ARG A 158 38.71 5.55 -26.08
CA ARG A 158 38.31 5.18 -27.45
C ARG A 158 37.77 6.39 -28.23
N ARG A 159 37.03 7.28 -27.58
CA ARG A 159 36.60 8.54 -28.20
C ARG A 159 37.80 9.37 -28.65
N ARG A 160 38.79 9.57 -27.77
CA ARG A 160 40.04 10.29 -28.13
C ARG A 160 40.80 9.62 -29.24
N ALA A 161 40.84 8.28 -29.25
CA ALA A 161 41.48 7.54 -30.33
C ALA A 161 40.77 7.75 -31.68
N LEU A 162 39.44 7.86 -31.69
CA LEU A 162 38.66 8.20 -32.88
C LEU A 162 38.96 9.64 -33.35
N GLU A 163 39.02 10.62 -32.45
CA GLU A 163 39.40 12.00 -32.76
C GLU A 163 40.79 12.05 -33.42
N HIS A 164 41.78 11.39 -32.81
CA HIS A 164 43.13 11.35 -33.39
C HIS A 164 43.17 10.63 -34.77
N ALA A 165 42.38 9.60 -34.97
CA ALA A 165 42.30 8.95 -36.28
C ALA A 165 41.72 9.91 -37.37
N MET A 166 40.71 10.72 -37.01
CA MET A 166 40.12 11.73 -37.88
C MET A 166 41.11 12.88 -38.15
N GLU A 167 41.78 13.41 -37.12
CA GLU A 167 42.83 14.43 -37.28
C GLU A 167 43.93 13.92 -38.18
N GLY A 168 44.30 12.62 -38.08
CA GLY A 168 45.27 11.99 -39.01
C GLY A 168 44.85 12.07 -40.45
N VAL A 169 43.57 11.85 -40.76
CA VAL A 169 43.00 12.01 -42.13
C VAL A 169 43.03 13.45 -42.56
N ASP A 170 42.57 14.40 -41.69
CA ASP A 170 42.59 15.81 -42.00
C ASP A 170 44.02 16.32 -42.29
N ASN A 171 45.03 15.88 -41.52
CA ASN A 171 46.46 16.20 -41.78
C ASN A 171 46.93 15.67 -43.16
N GLN A 172 46.53 14.42 -43.51
CA GLN A 172 46.86 13.88 -44.84
C GLN A 172 46.18 14.68 -45.98
N VAL A 173 44.94 15.12 -45.78
CA VAL A 173 44.23 15.98 -46.71
C VAL A 173 44.93 17.34 -46.84
N ALA A 174 45.37 17.95 -45.72
CA ALA A 174 46.09 19.18 -45.76
C ALA A 174 47.45 19.05 -46.53
N LEU A 175 48.18 17.92 -46.29
CA LEU A 175 49.41 17.61 -47.04
C LEU A 175 49.16 17.42 -48.53
N LEU A 176 48.05 16.74 -48.92
CA LEU A 176 47.64 16.62 -50.31
C LEU A 176 47.45 18.01 -50.96
N ARG A 177 46.75 18.91 -50.32
CA ARG A 177 46.51 20.28 -50.84
C ARG A 177 47.83 21.05 -50.99
N ALA A 178 48.74 20.93 -50.06
CA ALA A 178 50.07 21.55 -50.12
C ALA A 178 50.89 21.00 -51.34
N LYS A 179 50.85 19.67 -51.56
CA LYS A 179 51.54 19.08 -52.70
C LYS A 179 50.89 19.44 -54.06
N VAL A 180 49.56 19.55 -54.10
CA VAL A 180 48.86 20.06 -55.32
C VAL A 180 49.33 21.49 -55.65
N ALA A 181 49.41 22.37 -54.66
CA ALA A 181 49.95 23.71 -54.87
C ALA A 181 51.42 23.68 -55.38
N GLY A 182 52.19 22.66 -54.91
CA GLY A 182 53.56 22.41 -55.47
C GLY A 182 53.54 22.05 -56.95
N VAL A 183 52.57 21.19 -57.39
CA VAL A 183 52.38 20.88 -58.81
C VAL A 183 52.06 22.14 -59.62
N ASP A 184 51.18 22.99 -59.13
CA ASP A 184 50.79 24.21 -59.85
C ASP A 184 52.00 25.16 -59.99
N LYS A 185 52.87 25.26 -58.98
CA LYS A 185 54.15 25.98 -59.03
C LYS A 185 55.05 25.41 -60.10
N SER A 186 55.30 24.09 -60.06
CA SER A 186 56.15 23.42 -61.07
C SER A 186 55.61 23.54 -62.50
N LYS A 187 54.27 23.52 -62.69
CA LYS A 187 53.63 23.79 -63.97
C LYS A 187 53.85 25.22 -64.47
N ALA A 188 53.83 26.20 -63.56
CA ALA A 188 54.10 27.60 -63.91
C ALA A 188 55.60 27.78 -64.32
N GLU A 189 56.53 27.14 -63.61
CA GLU A 189 57.96 27.12 -63.91
C GLU A 189 58.20 26.42 -65.26
N LEU A 190 57.54 25.29 -65.56
CA LEU A 190 57.58 24.63 -66.84
C LEU A 190 57.08 25.53 -67.95
N ALA A 191 55.94 26.22 -67.75
CA ALA A 191 55.40 27.16 -68.74
C ALA A 191 56.39 28.31 -69.09
N LEU A 192 57.06 28.85 -68.05
CA LEU A 192 58.13 29.83 -68.19
C LEU A 192 59.32 29.24 -69.03
N ALA A 193 59.80 28.06 -68.59
CA ALA A 193 60.93 27.42 -69.30
C ALA A 193 60.57 27.06 -70.78
N GLN A 194 59.35 26.66 -71.01
CA GLN A 194 58.84 26.40 -72.36
C GLN A 194 58.82 27.71 -73.24
N LEU A 195 58.34 28.84 -72.71
CA LEU A 195 58.34 30.13 -73.40
C LEU A 195 59.78 30.59 -73.70
N ASP A 196 60.72 30.45 -72.75
CA ASP A 196 62.11 30.79 -72.96
C ASP A 196 62.80 29.92 -73.96
N PHE A 197 62.54 28.59 -73.92
CA PHE A 197 63.01 27.67 -74.98
C PHE A 197 62.43 28.03 -76.37
N ASP A 198 61.11 28.32 -76.49
CA ASP A 198 60.48 28.65 -77.76
C ASP A 198 61.02 29.97 -78.30
N ARG A 199 61.38 30.95 -77.48
CA ARG A 199 62.06 32.18 -77.88
C ARG A 199 63.48 31.86 -78.38
N ALA A 200 64.27 31.08 -77.63
CA ALA A 200 65.60 30.69 -78.02
C ALA A 200 65.61 29.89 -79.31
N ALA A 201 64.65 28.96 -79.50
CA ALA A 201 64.46 28.18 -80.69
C ALA A 201 64.27 29.01 -81.97
N LYS A 202 63.49 30.13 -81.87
CA LYS A 202 63.27 31.11 -82.97
C LYS A 202 64.52 31.89 -83.20
N LEU A 203 65.26 32.37 -82.19
CA LEU A 203 66.44 33.22 -82.34
C LEU A 203 67.71 32.47 -82.78
N VAL A 204 67.85 31.21 -82.50
CA VAL A 204 68.95 30.35 -82.96
C VAL A 204 68.91 30.15 -84.49
N VAL A 205 67.73 30.10 -85.14
CA VAL A 205 67.55 29.96 -86.56
C VAL A 205 68.01 31.24 -87.32
N THR A 206 67.91 32.44 -86.69
CA THR A 206 68.36 33.71 -87.17
C THR A 206 69.84 34.03 -86.81
N ASN A 207 70.53 33.14 -86.07
CA ASN A 207 71.88 33.27 -85.55
C ASN A 207 72.04 34.41 -84.50
N ASP A 208 70.95 34.94 -83.97
CA ASP A 208 70.93 35.97 -82.94
C ASP A 208 71.32 35.53 -81.54
N VAL A 209 71.30 34.18 -81.28
CA VAL A 209 71.68 33.56 -80.01
C VAL A 209 72.65 32.40 -80.22
N PRO A 210 73.72 32.29 -79.41
CA PRO A 210 74.66 31.16 -79.47
C PRO A 210 73.99 29.84 -79.24
N LYS A 211 74.44 28.77 -79.93
CA LYS A 211 73.96 27.39 -79.75
C LYS A 211 74.02 26.93 -78.31
N ALA A 212 75.03 27.29 -77.53
CA ALA A 212 75.19 26.96 -76.14
C ALA A 212 74.07 27.52 -75.25
N GLU A 213 73.49 28.69 -75.63
CA GLU A 213 72.35 29.22 -74.87
C GLU A 213 71.04 28.46 -75.22
N TYR A 214 70.85 28.07 -76.47
CA TYR A 214 69.76 27.17 -76.83
C TYR A 214 69.80 25.83 -76.11
N ASP A 215 71.00 25.16 -76.10
CA ASP A 215 71.18 23.88 -75.38
C ASP A 215 70.92 24.05 -73.88
N ARG A 216 71.30 25.18 -73.27
CA ARG A 216 70.97 25.52 -71.84
C ARG A 216 69.49 25.65 -71.59
N ARG A 217 68.74 26.34 -72.50
CA ARG A 217 67.28 26.49 -72.38
C ARG A 217 66.56 25.15 -72.61
N GLN A 218 67.08 24.31 -73.51
CA GLN A 218 66.58 22.94 -73.67
C GLN A 218 66.76 22.09 -72.45
N ALA A 219 67.93 22.15 -71.85
CA ALA A 219 68.19 21.44 -70.60
C ALA A 219 67.31 21.94 -69.44
N ALA A 220 67.09 23.26 -69.31
CA ALA A 220 66.19 23.86 -68.34
C ALA A 220 64.73 23.41 -68.53
N LEU A 221 64.29 23.33 -69.80
CA LEU A 221 62.95 22.80 -70.13
C LEU A 221 62.80 21.33 -69.76
N LEU A 222 63.84 20.49 -69.99
CA LEU A 222 63.78 19.07 -69.61
C LEU A 222 63.81 18.92 -68.10
N ALA A 223 64.58 19.75 -67.39
CA ALA A 223 64.57 19.77 -65.94
C ALA A 223 63.19 20.17 -65.38
N ALA A 224 62.62 21.23 -65.86
CA ALA A 224 61.26 21.67 -65.45
C ALA A 224 60.20 20.61 -65.73
N ARG A 225 60.29 19.86 -66.84
CA ARG A 225 59.37 18.70 -67.09
C ARG A 225 59.58 17.57 -66.08
N ALA A 226 60.79 17.27 -65.71
CA ALA A 226 61.10 16.28 -64.70
C ALA A 226 60.58 16.71 -63.35
N ASP A 227 60.69 18.01 -63.00
CA ASP A 227 60.14 18.56 -61.73
C ASP A 227 58.60 18.45 -61.63
N VAL A 228 57.86 18.71 -62.70
CA VAL A 228 56.42 18.46 -62.75
C VAL A 228 56.09 16.99 -62.59
N THR A 229 56.84 16.10 -63.24
CA THR A 229 56.65 14.65 -63.11
C THR A 229 56.89 14.20 -61.67
N ALA A 230 57.94 14.70 -61.04
CA ALA A 230 58.23 14.37 -59.63
C ALA A 230 57.12 14.91 -58.68
N ALA A 231 56.68 16.16 -58.88
CA ALA A 231 55.60 16.75 -58.06
C ALA A 231 54.31 15.98 -58.24
N LEU A 232 53.97 15.54 -59.45
CA LEU A 232 52.80 14.68 -59.70
C LEU A 232 52.92 13.29 -59.02
N ALA A 233 54.12 12.70 -59.00
CA ALA A 233 54.37 11.46 -58.30
C ALA A 233 54.14 11.60 -56.78
N ASP A 234 54.58 12.71 -56.19
CA ASP A 234 54.33 13.03 -54.77
C ASP A 234 52.80 13.11 -54.50
N VAL A 235 52.04 13.80 -55.31
CA VAL A 235 50.58 13.89 -55.19
C VAL A 235 49.93 12.50 -55.31
N ARG A 236 50.35 11.69 -56.28
CA ARG A 236 49.88 10.31 -56.47
C ARG A 236 50.16 9.43 -55.25
N GLN A 237 51.31 9.57 -54.63
CA GLN A 237 51.66 8.85 -53.42
C GLN A 237 50.71 9.16 -52.28
N ILE A 238 50.39 10.44 -52.02
CA ILE A 238 49.48 10.84 -50.96
C ILE A 238 48.04 10.44 -51.29
N ARG A 239 47.62 10.57 -52.55
CA ARG A 239 46.31 10.08 -53.01
C ARG A 239 46.15 8.58 -52.78
N ALA A 240 47.22 7.80 -53.07
CA ALA A 240 47.24 6.37 -52.77
C ALA A 240 47.08 6.07 -51.28
N SER A 241 47.80 6.82 -50.42
CA SER A 241 47.67 6.63 -48.97
C SER A 241 46.28 7.00 -48.41
N LEU A 242 45.54 7.91 -49.09
CA LEU A 242 44.18 8.26 -48.81
C LEU A 242 43.13 7.36 -49.48
N GLY A 243 43.55 6.32 -50.23
CA GLY A 243 42.66 5.43 -50.95
C GLY A 243 41.90 6.11 -52.12
N LEU A 244 42.42 7.23 -52.60
CA LEU A 244 41.81 7.99 -53.68
C LEU A 244 42.29 7.51 -55.05
N THR A 245 41.52 7.79 -56.11
CA THR A 245 41.92 7.47 -57.49
C THR A 245 43.26 8.10 -57.82
N LEU A 246 44.21 7.30 -58.37
CA LEU A 246 45.59 7.71 -58.61
C LEU A 246 45.70 8.74 -59.74
N GLU A 247 44.85 8.63 -60.73
CA GLU A 247 44.86 9.49 -61.93
C GLU A 247 43.49 10.20 -62.13
N PRO A 248 43.21 11.21 -61.30
CA PRO A 248 42.10 12.10 -61.60
C PRO A 248 42.47 13.07 -62.71
N GLY A 249 41.51 13.71 -63.36
CA GLY A 249 41.79 14.82 -64.25
C GLY A 249 42.57 15.94 -63.56
N ASP A 250 43.33 16.76 -64.32
CA ASP A 250 44.18 17.82 -63.73
C ASP A 250 43.42 18.81 -62.82
N ALA A 251 42.14 19.06 -63.08
CA ALA A 251 41.29 19.92 -62.29
C ALA A 251 40.86 19.27 -60.92
N ASP A 252 41.01 17.95 -60.80
CA ASP A 252 40.52 17.19 -59.66
C ASP A 252 41.64 16.65 -58.74
N LEU A 253 42.89 17.04 -58.95
CA LEU A 253 44.05 16.57 -58.17
C LEU A 253 43.87 16.78 -56.67
N GLY A 254 43.30 17.91 -56.23
CA GLY A 254 43.04 18.27 -54.83
C GLY A 254 41.66 17.93 -54.33
N LYS A 255 40.80 17.31 -55.15
CA LYS A 255 39.44 16.97 -54.78
C LYS A 255 39.41 15.74 -53.87
N VAL A 256 38.77 15.90 -52.69
CA VAL A 256 38.62 14.88 -51.65
C VAL A 256 37.12 14.67 -51.45
N PRO A 257 36.64 13.40 -51.39
CA PRO A 257 35.24 13.12 -51.03
C PRO A 257 34.89 13.65 -49.63
N ALA A 258 33.68 14.14 -49.46
CA ALA A 258 33.23 14.68 -48.17
C ALA A 258 33.11 13.59 -47.06
N ASN A 259 32.97 12.34 -47.48
CA ASN A 259 32.86 11.16 -46.57
C ASN A 259 34.17 10.35 -46.47
N LEU A 260 35.33 10.95 -46.72
CA LEU A 260 36.61 10.23 -46.69
C LEU A 260 36.85 9.59 -45.32
N ASP A 261 36.47 10.24 -44.23
CA ASP A 261 36.58 9.71 -42.87
C ASP A 261 35.83 8.38 -42.69
N GLN A 262 34.70 8.18 -43.44
CA GLN A 262 33.89 6.98 -43.37
C GLN A 262 34.48 5.79 -44.14
N THR A 263 35.49 6.03 -44.96
CA THR A 263 36.14 5.00 -45.79
C THR A 263 37.53 4.66 -45.30
N PHE A 264 38.09 5.45 -44.40
CA PHE A 264 39.46 5.25 -43.95
C PHE A 264 39.55 4.17 -42.88
N SER A 265 40.35 3.12 -43.12
CA SER A 265 40.35 1.92 -42.27
C SER A 265 40.70 2.17 -40.80
N SER A 266 41.61 3.14 -40.48
CA SER A 266 41.94 3.49 -39.12
C SER A 266 40.79 4.19 -38.40
N VAL A 267 40.02 5.03 -39.11
CA VAL A 267 38.85 5.68 -38.54
C VAL A 267 37.73 4.68 -38.27
N LEU A 268 37.43 3.79 -39.24
CA LEU A 268 36.46 2.71 -39.08
C LEU A 268 36.81 1.79 -37.92
N GLN A 269 38.09 1.43 -37.76
CA GLN A 269 38.52 0.62 -36.62
C GLN A 269 38.33 1.33 -35.28
N ALA A 270 38.68 2.61 -35.20
CA ALA A 270 38.48 3.43 -34.00
C ALA A 270 37.01 3.63 -33.71
N GLN A 271 36.17 3.85 -34.75
CA GLN A 271 34.72 3.95 -34.63
C GLN A 271 34.09 2.67 -34.06
N ALA A 272 34.50 1.50 -34.61
CA ALA A 272 34.03 0.21 -34.11
C ALA A 272 34.37 0.01 -32.62
N ALA A 273 35.60 0.33 -32.24
CA ALA A 273 36.04 0.22 -30.85
C ALA A 273 35.29 1.16 -29.91
N MET A 274 34.94 2.35 -30.38
CA MET A 274 34.13 3.31 -29.61
C MET A 274 32.68 2.82 -29.47
N ILE A 275 32.05 2.34 -30.54
CA ILE A 275 30.70 1.77 -30.51
C ILE A 275 30.64 0.62 -29.49
N GLN A 276 31.62 -0.25 -29.51
CA GLN A 276 31.71 -1.39 -28.59
C GLN A 276 31.74 -0.94 -27.11
N SER A 277 32.57 0.05 -26.78
CA SER A 277 32.64 0.56 -25.40
C SER A 277 31.42 1.36 -25.00
N ALA A 278 30.84 2.16 -25.89
CA ALA A 278 29.61 2.91 -25.66
C ALA A 278 28.40 1.97 -25.43
N ALA A 279 28.31 0.86 -26.14
CA ALA A 279 27.25 -0.14 -25.96
C ALA A 279 27.25 -0.74 -24.56
N GLN A 280 28.40 -0.90 -23.91
CA GLN A 280 28.50 -1.36 -22.51
C GLN A 280 27.97 -0.33 -21.51
N LEU A 281 27.92 0.94 -21.87
CA LEU A 281 27.29 2.02 -21.09
C LEU A 281 25.79 2.19 -21.42
N GLY A 282 25.24 1.34 -22.31
CA GLY A 282 23.85 1.39 -22.74
C GLY A 282 23.56 2.37 -23.87
N VAL A 283 24.60 2.92 -24.52
CA VAL A 283 24.44 3.80 -25.67
C VAL A 283 24.59 2.99 -26.95
N ILE A 284 23.55 2.99 -27.78
CA ILE A 284 23.55 2.25 -29.05
C ILE A 284 23.75 3.25 -30.18
N HIS A 285 24.94 3.25 -30.80
CA HIS A 285 25.26 3.98 -32.01
C HIS A 285 25.33 3.03 -33.21
N SER A 286 24.89 3.54 -34.37
CA SER A 286 25.02 2.83 -35.65
C SER A 286 26.26 3.31 -36.41
N PHE A 287 26.85 2.43 -37.20
CA PHE A 287 27.93 2.80 -38.12
C PHE A 287 27.49 3.84 -39.17
N ASP A 288 26.19 3.90 -39.50
CA ASP A 288 25.62 4.80 -40.47
C ASP A 288 25.62 6.27 -40.02
N GLU A 289 25.76 6.52 -38.72
CA GLU A 289 25.77 7.91 -38.16
C GLU A 289 27.04 8.68 -38.51
N GLY A 290 28.08 8.01 -38.93
CA GLY A 290 29.38 8.59 -39.28
C GLY A 290 30.22 8.98 -38.05
N PRO A 291 31.60 8.96 -38.22
CA PRO A 291 32.51 9.15 -37.10
C PRO A 291 32.45 10.58 -36.50
N ARG A 292 32.28 11.63 -37.32
CA ARG A 292 32.18 13.04 -36.87
C ARG A 292 30.92 13.27 -36.05
N TYR A 293 29.78 12.73 -36.47
CA TYR A 293 28.52 12.84 -35.76
C TYR A 293 28.63 12.22 -34.36
N MET A 294 29.28 11.04 -34.26
CA MET A 294 29.48 10.37 -32.97
C MET A 294 30.29 11.20 -31.97
N VAL A 295 31.36 11.84 -32.43
CA VAL A 295 32.18 12.73 -31.58
C VAL A 295 31.38 13.96 -31.15
N GLU A 296 30.74 14.64 -32.11
CA GLU A 296 29.92 15.83 -31.87
C GLU A 296 28.69 15.57 -31.01
N ALA A 297 28.09 14.39 -31.08
CA ALA A 297 26.92 14.04 -30.26
C ALA A 297 27.22 14.13 -28.77
N PHE A 298 28.41 13.68 -28.35
CA PHE A 298 28.85 13.80 -26.95
C PHE A 298 29.16 15.26 -26.54
N GLU A 299 29.54 16.12 -27.48
CA GLU A 299 29.82 17.54 -27.22
C GLU A 299 28.56 18.38 -27.15
N LYS A 300 27.54 18.06 -27.94
CA LYS A 300 26.26 18.77 -27.96
C LYS A 300 25.47 18.66 -26.64
N GLU A 301 25.69 17.59 -25.89
CA GLU A 301 25.05 17.37 -24.57
C GLU A 301 25.73 18.10 -23.41
N GLY A 302 26.79 18.89 -23.66
CA GLY A 302 27.53 19.65 -22.67
C GLY A 302 28.98 19.18 -22.46
N ASP A 303 29.46 19.24 -21.21
CA ASP A 303 30.80 18.71 -20.90
C ASP A 303 30.84 17.18 -21.06
N VAL A 304 31.76 16.74 -21.90
CA VAL A 304 31.95 15.31 -22.24
C VAL A 304 32.13 14.46 -20.99
N ASN A 305 32.86 14.93 -19.98
CA ASN A 305 33.08 14.17 -18.76
C ASN A 305 31.79 13.98 -17.97
N SER A 306 30.94 15.03 -17.89
CA SER A 306 29.65 14.95 -17.20
C SER A 306 28.68 14.01 -17.94
N THR A 307 28.72 13.99 -19.26
CA THR A 307 27.90 13.10 -20.08
C THR A 307 28.29 11.62 -19.85
N PHE A 308 29.58 11.31 -19.87
CA PHE A 308 30.04 9.94 -19.58
C PHE A 308 29.75 9.51 -18.13
N ALA A 309 29.93 10.41 -17.15
CA ALA A 309 29.60 10.12 -15.76
C ALA A 309 28.10 9.83 -15.57
N ARG A 310 27.22 10.56 -16.27
CA ARG A 310 25.77 10.29 -16.29
C ARG A 310 25.46 8.93 -16.93
N LEU A 311 26.04 8.64 -18.08
CA LEU A 311 25.88 7.34 -18.75
C LEU A 311 26.36 6.17 -17.88
N ALA A 312 27.48 6.35 -17.18
CA ALA A 312 27.97 5.36 -16.24
C ALA A 312 27.02 5.13 -15.05
N ALA A 313 26.42 6.20 -14.52
CA ALA A 313 25.43 6.11 -13.45
C ALA A 313 24.13 5.42 -13.92
N ASP A 314 23.73 5.66 -15.16
CA ASP A 314 22.52 5.10 -15.78
C ASP A 314 22.76 3.73 -16.47
N ALA A 315 23.97 3.21 -16.42
CA ALA A 315 24.34 1.97 -17.09
C ALA A 315 23.42 0.80 -16.69
N PRO A 316 23.02 -0.07 -17.63
CA PRO A 316 22.11 -1.19 -17.37
C PRO A 316 22.55 -2.10 -16.23
N ASP A 317 23.86 -2.38 -16.16
CA ASP A 317 24.44 -3.21 -15.10
C ASP A 317 24.27 -2.58 -13.71
N VAL A 318 24.43 -1.26 -13.58
CA VAL A 318 24.23 -0.53 -12.33
C VAL A 318 22.76 -0.57 -11.92
N LYS A 319 21.85 -0.29 -12.85
CA LYS A 319 20.39 -0.38 -12.60
C LYS A 319 19.97 -1.79 -12.20
N GLN A 320 20.55 -2.81 -12.81
CA GLN A 320 20.28 -4.20 -12.43
C GLN A 320 20.78 -4.50 -11.00
N ALA A 321 21.97 -4.04 -10.64
CA ALA A 321 22.50 -4.22 -9.29
C ALA A 321 21.69 -3.43 -8.24
N GLU A 322 21.26 -2.21 -8.56
CA GLU A 322 20.37 -1.41 -7.70
C GLU A 322 18.99 -2.08 -7.49
N ALA A 323 18.42 -2.65 -8.54
CA ALA A 323 17.17 -3.40 -8.44
C ALA A 323 17.34 -4.66 -7.55
N LYS A 324 18.46 -5.38 -7.66
CA LYS A 324 18.76 -6.52 -6.77
C LYS A 324 18.89 -6.09 -5.31
N LEU A 325 19.56 -4.97 -5.04
CA LEU A 325 19.69 -4.41 -3.70
C LEU A 325 18.31 -4.03 -3.13
N GLU A 326 17.45 -3.43 -3.93
CA GLU A 326 16.10 -3.06 -3.48
C GLU A 326 15.25 -4.31 -3.17
N VAL A 327 15.34 -5.37 -3.97
CA VAL A 327 14.69 -6.66 -3.67
C VAL A 327 15.21 -7.22 -2.33
N ALA A 328 16.51 -7.24 -2.12
CA ALA A 328 17.10 -7.75 -0.87
C ALA A 328 16.62 -6.92 0.35
N LYS A 329 16.52 -5.59 0.23
CA LYS A 329 15.98 -4.72 1.29
C LYS A 329 14.51 -5.02 1.58
N ARG A 330 13.68 -5.27 0.56
CA ARG A 330 12.27 -5.64 0.74
C ARG A 330 12.13 -6.99 1.43
N ASP A 331 12.96 -7.95 1.06
CA ASP A 331 13.02 -9.25 1.72
C ASP A 331 13.40 -9.13 3.22
N LEU A 332 14.37 -8.27 3.53
CA LEU A 332 14.74 -7.98 4.92
C LEU A 332 13.57 -7.35 5.69
N ALA A 333 12.93 -6.35 5.10
CA ALA A 333 11.77 -5.68 5.72
C ALA A 333 10.62 -6.68 5.99
N GLN A 334 10.40 -7.66 5.09
CA GLN A 334 9.42 -8.72 5.32
C GLN A 334 9.82 -9.62 6.50
N ALA A 335 11.08 -10.04 6.58
CA ALA A 335 11.55 -10.86 7.68
C ALA A 335 11.48 -10.13 9.04
N GLU A 336 11.78 -8.82 9.06
CA GLU A 336 11.63 -7.98 10.25
C GLU A 336 10.16 -7.80 10.65
N LEU A 337 9.26 -7.72 9.68
CA LEU A 337 7.82 -7.67 9.93
C LEU A 337 7.32 -8.98 10.54
N ASP A 338 7.76 -10.12 10.00
CA ASP A 338 7.41 -11.44 10.51
C ASP A 338 7.94 -11.62 11.96
N LEU A 339 9.14 -11.13 12.25
CA LEU A 339 9.69 -11.13 13.61
C LEU A 339 8.86 -10.26 14.56
N ARG A 340 8.37 -9.11 14.13
CA ARG A 340 7.45 -8.28 14.94
C ARG A 340 6.12 -8.99 15.21
N TYR A 341 5.62 -9.75 14.23
CA TYR A 341 4.38 -10.51 14.39
C TYR A 341 4.50 -11.72 15.34
N CYS A 342 5.71 -12.06 15.78
CA CYS A 342 5.90 -13.02 16.87
C CYS A 342 5.38 -12.49 18.21
N ASP A 343 5.29 -11.18 18.38
CA ASP A 343 4.62 -10.54 19.52
C ASP A 343 3.17 -10.23 19.13
N VAL A 344 2.26 -11.07 19.61
CA VAL A 344 0.82 -10.88 19.40
C VAL A 344 0.30 -9.93 20.46
N ILE A 345 -0.16 -8.76 20.05
CA ILE A 345 -0.62 -7.68 20.91
C ILE A 345 -2.14 -7.48 20.81
N ALA A 346 -2.73 -6.88 21.84
CA ALA A 346 -4.12 -6.47 21.85
C ALA A 346 -4.35 -5.31 20.87
N GLU A 347 -5.34 -5.43 19.98
CA GLU A 347 -5.69 -4.37 19.03
C GLU A 347 -6.72 -3.38 19.59
N ILE A 348 -7.46 -3.80 20.63
CA ILE A 348 -8.49 -3.00 21.33
C ILE A 348 -8.37 -3.13 22.82
N ASP A 349 -8.93 -2.17 23.56
CA ASP A 349 -9.14 -2.27 25.00
C ASP A 349 -10.30 -3.24 25.30
N GLY A 350 -10.19 -4.04 26.34
CA GLY A 350 -11.25 -4.97 26.67
C GLY A 350 -10.88 -6.07 27.66
N VAL A 351 -11.69 -7.11 27.70
CA VAL A 351 -11.49 -8.29 28.52
C VAL A 351 -11.32 -9.52 27.65
N ILE A 352 -10.33 -10.33 27.97
CA ILE A 352 -10.07 -11.58 27.28
C ILE A 352 -11.18 -12.59 27.58
N THR A 353 -11.68 -13.21 26.52
CA THR A 353 -12.62 -14.29 26.60
C THR A 353 -12.16 -15.43 25.70
N ARG A 354 -12.30 -16.65 26.15
CA ARG A 354 -12.01 -17.88 25.40
C ARG A 354 -10.57 -17.91 24.84
N ARG A 355 -9.60 -18.11 25.71
CA ARG A 355 -8.22 -18.43 25.34
C ARG A 355 -8.13 -19.86 24.79
N ASN A 356 -7.69 -20.01 23.55
CA ASN A 356 -7.58 -21.29 22.83
C ASN A 356 -6.13 -21.69 22.55
N VAL A 357 -5.16 -21.11 23.26
CA VAL A 357 -3.73 -21.30 23.02
C VAL A 357 -2.97 -21.51 24.33
N ASN A 358 -2.01 -22.43 24.34
CA ASN A 358 -1.14 -22.72 25.46
C ASN A 358 0.33 -22.60 25.06
N PRO A 359 1.24 -22.35 26.03
CA PRO A 359 2.68 -22.44 25.78
C PRO A 359 3.04 -23.83 25.25
N GLY A 360 3.86 -23.86 24.18
CA GLY A 360 4.24 -25.09 23.48
C GLY A 360 3.37 -25.45 22.27
N ASP A 361 2.19 -24.84 22.12
CA ASP A 361 1.32 -25.08 20.97
C ASP A 361 1.94 -24.55 19.67
N ASN A 362 1.68 -25.25 18.56
CA ASN A 362 2.03 -24.77 17.23
C ASN A 362 0.81 -24.09 16.58
N VAL A 363 0.96 -22.84 16.22
CA VAL A 363 -0.10 -22.03 15.61
C VAL A 363 0.17 -21.76 14.13
N GLN A 364 -0.92 -21.62 13.37
CA GLN A 364 -0.88 -21.26 11.95
C GLN A 364 -1.28 -19.79 11.77
N ALA A 365 -0.83 -19.18 10.67
CA ALA A 365 -1.29 -17.84 10.31
C ALA A 365 -2.81 -17.83 10.11
N GLY A 366 -3.50 -16.86 10.70
CA GLY A 366 -4.96 -16.75 10.72
C GLY A 366 -5.67 -17.57 11.80
N GLN A 367 -4.96 -18.39 12.55
CA GLN A 367 -5.56 -19.16 13.66
C GLN A 367 -5.93 -18.22 14.82
N ALA A 368 -7.20 -18.26 15.23
CA ALA A 368 -7.69 -17.51 16.38
C ALA A 368 -7.09 -18.07 17.70
N LEU A 369 -6.41 -17.23 18.44
CA LEU A 369 -5.75 -17.55 19.71
C LEU A 369 -6.65 -17.26 20.89
N MET A 370 -7.36 -16.14 20.86
CA MET A 370 -8.30 -15.70 21.88
C MET A 370 -9.25 -14.65 21.31
N ALA A 371 -10.28 -14.31 22.09
CA ALA A 371 -11.19 -13.22 21.76
C ALA A 371 -11.11 -12.13 22.84
N ILE A 372 -11.16 -10.86 22.40
CA ILE A 372 -11.25 -9.69 23.27
C ILE A 372 -12.64 -9.10 23.08
N ARG A 373 -13.35 -8.87 24.18
CA ARG A 373 -14.60 -8.12 24.19
C ARG A 373 -14.35 -6.70 24.66
N SER A 374 -14.77 -5.75 23.84
CA SER A 374 -14.67 -4.34 24.20
C SER A 374 -15.52 -4.04 25.45
N LEU A 375 -14.99 -3.17 26.31
CA LEU A 375 -15.75 -2.60 27.44
C LEU A 375 -16.33 -1.23 27.09
N ASP A 376 -15.73 -0.52 26.15
CA ASP A 376 -16.10 0.85 25.80
C ASP A 376 -17.09 0.91 24.65
N ASP A 377 -16.94 0.01 23.66
CA ASP A 377 -17.77 -0.02 22.46
C ASP A 377 -18.87 -1.08 22.62
N ILE A 378 -19.84 -0.73 23.44
CA ILE A 378 -21.02 -1.55 23.75
C ILE A 378 -22.31 -0.79 23.46
N TRP A 379 -23.36 -1.54 23.16
CA TRP A 379 -24.71 -1.03 22.95
C TRP A 379 -25.73 -1.99 23.52
N VAL A 380 -26.99 -1.59 23.52
CA VAL A 380 -28.12 -2.47 23.91
C VAL A 380 -28.90 -2.84 22.67
N ASP A 381 -29.07 -4.13 22.44
CA ASP A 381 -30.02 -4.67 21.47
C ASP A 381 -31.35 -4.94 22.17
N ALA A 382 -32.36 -4.14 21.81
CA ALA A 382 -33.67 -4.20 22.43
C ALA A 382 -34.71 -4.69 21.39
N ASN A 383 -35.34 -5.84 21.67
CA ASN A 383 -36.32 -6.47 20.81
C ASN A 383 -37.73 -5.95 21.10
N PHE A 384 -38.18 -4.92 20.39
CA PHE A 384 -39.51 -4.36 20.52
C PHE A 384 -40.50 -5.14 19.67
N LYS A 385 -41.74 -5.24 20.17
CA LYS A 385 -42.88 -5.82 19.43
C LYS A 385 -43.23 -4.94 18.22
N GLU A 386 -43.60 -5.57 17.10
CA GLU A 386 -44.06 -4.88 15.88
C GLU A 386 -45.08 -3.78 16.18
N THR A 387 -46.00 -4.02 17.12
CA THR A 387 -47.04 -3.06 17.52
C THR A 387 -46.52 -1.81 18.25
N GLN A 388 -45.28 -1.85 18.74
CA GLN A 388 -44.66 -0.73 19.48
C GLN A 388 -43.77 0.13 18.59
N LEU A 389 -43.38 -0.35 17.40
CA LEU A 389 -42.45 0.32 16.50
C LEU A 389 -42.99 1.61 15.89
N GLY A 390 -44.31 1.77 15.81
CA GLY A 390 -44.95 2.93 15.21
C GLY A 390 -44.53 4.28 15.85
N ASP A 391 -44.22 4.24 17.15
CA ASP A 391 -43.90 5.43 17.95
C ASP A 391 -42.38 5.63 18.14
N LEU A 392 -41.56 4.66 17.69
CA LEU A 392 -40.10 4.70 17.86
C LEU A 392 -39.40 5.37 16.68
N ARG A 393 -38.41 6.22 16.97
CA ARG A 393 -37.60 6.94 15.97
C ARG A 393 -36.16 7.02 16.44
N ILE A 394 -35.24 7.07 15.46
CA ILE A 394 -33.81 7.32 15.72
C ILE A 394 -33.68 8.66 16.47
N GLY A 395 -32.79 8.68 17.45
CA GLY A 395 -32.50 9.87 18.25
C GLY A 395 -33.36 10.06 19.47
N GLN A 396 -34.37 9.19 19.74
CA GLN A 396 -35.16 9.25 20.95
C GLN A 396 -34.30 8.84 22.17
N PRO A 397 -34.43 9.60 23.30
CA PRO A 397 -33.72 9.26 24.52
C PRO A 397 -34.34 8.04 25.22
N VAL A 398 -33.50 7.25 25.82
CA VAL A 398 -33.84 5.97 26.48
C VAL A 398 -33.20 5.91 27.85
N ASP A 399 -33.98 5.56 28.85
CA ASP A 399 -33.47 5.19 30.17
C ASP A 399 -33.30 3.66 30.22
N LEU A 400 -32.10 3.19 30.52
CA LEU A 400 -31.72 1.77 30.53
C LEU A 400 -31.55 1.30 31.98
N TYR A 401 -32.38 0.36 32.39
CA TYR A 401 -32.31 -0.29 33.69
C TYR A 401 -31.66 -1.66 33.51
N VAL A 402 -30.44 -1.80 34.03
CA VAL A 402 -29.69 -3.06 33.96
C VAL A 402 -29.97 -3.90 35.19
N ASP A 403 -30.41 -5.14 35.02
CA ASP A 403 -30.86 -6.03 36.11
C ASP A 403 -29.79 -6.21 37.17
N MET A 404 -28.51 -6.31 36.79
CA MET A 404 -27.40 -6.48 37.75
C MET A 404 -27.27 -5.32 38.77
N TYR A 405 -27.75 -4.13 38.42
CA TYR A 405 -27.74 -2.96 39.33
C TYR A 405 -29.04 -2.80 40.10
N GLY A 406 -30.07 -3.63 39.86
CA GLY A 406 -31.33 -3.65 40.59
C GLY A 406 -32.06 -2.32 40.63
N GLY A 407 -32.02 -1.52 39.57
CA GLY A 407 -32.69 -0.22 39.44
C GLY A 407 -32.02 0.91 40.25
N ARG A 408 -30.87 0.72 40.88
CA ARG A 408 -30.14 1.74 41.64
C ARG A 408 -29.39 2.71 40.74
N HIS A 409 -29.06 2.28 39.54
CA HIS A 409 -28.36 3.07 38.53
C HIS A 409 -29.12 3.01 37.22
N VAL A 410 -29.37 4.17 36.62
CA VAL A 410 -30.01 4.30 35.33
C VAL A 410 -28.97 4.78 34.35
N PHE A 411 -28.79 4.02 33.27
CA PHE A 411 -27.93 4.43 32.18
C PHE A 411 -28.75 5.19 31.15
N GLU A 412 -28.19 6.24 30.64
CA GLU A 412 -28.80 7.01 29.55
C GLU A 412 -28.34 6.47 28.22
N GLY A 413 -29.26 6.39 27.26
CA GLY A 413 -28.97 5.93 25.91
C GLY A 413 -29.86 6.60 24.89
N ARG A 414 -29.61 6.29 23.64
CA ARG A 414 -30.37 6.83 22.52
C ARG A 414 -30.54 5.77 21.45
N ILE A 415 -31.73 5.75 20.81
CA ILE A 415 -31.95 4.91 19.64
C ILE A 415 -31.02 5.36 18.53
N SER A 416 -30.13 4.47 18.07
CA SER A 416 -29.20 4.73 16.97
C SER A 416 -29.64 4.09 15.67
N GLY A 417 -30.44 3.02 15.70
CA GLY A 417 -30.87 2.37 14.47
C GLY A 417 -31.89 1.26 14.69
N PHE A 418 -32.53 0.88 13.59
CA PHE A 418 -33.45 -0.24 13.51
C PHE A 418 -32.83 -1.28 12.58
N THR A 419 -32.93 -2.57 12.95
CA THR A 419 -32.52 -3.67 12.07
C THR A 419 -33.59 -3.87 10.99
N GLU A 420 -33.19 -4.06 9.73
CA GLU A 420 -34.11 -4.21 8.59
C GLU A 420 -34.81 -5.57 8.51
N GLY A 421 -34.88 -6.32 9.59
CA GLY A 421 -35.53 -7.63 9.62
C GLY A 421 -35.95 -8.05 11.02
N THR A 422 -36.98 -8.86 11.12
CA THR A 422 -37.42 -9.45 12.39
C THR A 422 -36.41 -10.51 12.84
N GLY A 423 -36.30 -10.76 14.14
CA GLY A 423 -35.40 -11.77 14.69
C GLY A 423 -35.64 -13.18 14.09
N SER A 424 -36.87 -13.50 13.71
CA SER A 424 -37.18 -14.77 13.05
C SER A 424 -36.69 -14.86 11.61
N THR A 425 -36.70 -13.76 10.86
CA THR A 425 -36.20 -13.75 9.46
C THR A 425 -34.68 -13.69 9.37
N LEU A 426 -34.02 -13.12 10.38
CA LEU A 426 -32.57 -13.02 10.46
C LEU A 426 -31.91 -14.21 11.16
N ALA A 427 -32.70 -15.14 11.72
CA ALA A 427 -32.19 -16.35 12.32
C ALA A 427 -31.54 -17.26 11.26
N LEU A 428 -30.43 -17.88 11.61
CA LEU A 428 -29.68 -18.82 10.72
C LEU A 428 -30.56 -20.02 10.30
N LEU A 429 -31.55 -20.42 11.13
CA LEU A 429 -32.56 -21.41 10.90
C LEU A 429 -33.92 -20.77 11.23
N PRO A 430 -34.60 -20.17 10.27
CA PRO A 430 -35.93 -19.62 10.50
C PRO A 430 -36.88 -20.74 10.95
N PRO A 431 -37.78 -20.52 11.94
CA PRO A 431 -38.74 -21.52 12.38
C PRO A 431 -39.72 -21.80 11.24
N GLU A 432 -39.70 -23.04 10.71
CA GLU A 432 -40.69 -23.51 9.75
C GLU A 432 -41.95 -24.03 10.49
N ASN A 433 -43.11 -23.48 10.16
CA ASN A 433 -44.38 -23.98 10.68
C ASN A 433 -44.81 -25.22 9.88
N ALA A 434 -44.38 -26.41 10.33
CA ALA A 434 -44.61 -27.69 9.66
C ALA A 434 -46.09 -28.17 9.64
N THR A 435 -47.00 -27.49 10.32
CA THR A 435 -48.38 -27.99 10.54
C THR A 435 -49.46 -27.28 9.72
N GLY A 436 -49.11 -26.44 8.76
CA GLY A 436 -50.08 -25.85 7.81
C GLY A 436 -51.09 -24.82 8.40
N ASN A 437 -51.10 -24.60 9.70
CA ASN A 437 -51.94 -23.59 10.33
C ASN A 437 -51.10 -22.33 10.57
N PHE A 438 -51.37 -21.26 9.85
CA PHE A 438 -50.76 -19.95 10.06
C PHE A 438 -51.33 -19.32 11.33
N VAL A 439 -50.54 -19.33 12.40
CA VAL A 439 -50.83 -18.56 13.61
C VAL A 439 -50.05 -17.24 13.53
N LYS A 440 -50.75 -16.10 13.55
CA LYS A 440 -50.13 -14.77 13.62
C LYS A 440 -49.42 -14.64 14.95
N VAL A 441 -48.10 -14.82 14.99
CA VAL A 441 -47.26 -14.56 16.14
C VAL A 441 -46.73 -13.10 16.01
N VAL A 442 -46.85 -12.32 17.08
CA VAL A 442 -46.27 -10.94 17.13
C VAL A 442 -44.76 -11.04 16.96
N GLN A 443 -44.28 -10.44 15.88
CA GLN A 443 -42.84 -10.41 15.59
C GLN A 443 -42.15 -9.36 16.46
N ARG A 444 -40.85 -9.58 16.77
CA ARG A 444 -40.01 -8.61 17.45
C ARG A 444 -38.94 -8.12 16.49
N LEU A 445 -38.66 -6.83 16.54
CA LEU A 445 -37.61 -6.19 15.76
C LEU A 445 -36.51 -5.70 16.71
N PRO A 446 -35.22 -6.06 16.44
CA PRO A 446 -34.10 -5.52 17.17
C PRO A 446 -33.91 -4.02 16.90
N VAL A 447 -33.81 -3.25 17.96
CA VAL A 447 -33.52 -1.81 17.95
C VAL A 447 -32.21 -1.61 18.68
N ARG A 448 -31.26 -0.97 18.05
CA ARG A 448 -29.97 -0.64 18.63
C ARG A 448 -30.08 0.66 19.42
N ILE A 449 -29.63 0.62 20.67
CA ILE A 449 -29.58 1.76 21.57
C ILE A 449 -28.13 1.94 21.99
N ASP A 450 -27.53 3.06 21.59
CA ASP A 450 -26.17 3.41 22.00
C ASP A 450 -26.22 4.12 23.36
N LEU A 451 -25.25 3.79 24.22
CA LEU A 451 -25.11 4.38 25.55
C LEU A 451 -24.54 5.80 25.45
N GLU A 452 -25.08 6.71 26.28
CA GLU A 452 -24.55 8.07 26.42
C GLU A 452 -23.83 8.21 27.78
N ASN A 453 -22.71 8.93 27.80
CA ASN A 453 -21.92 9.20 29.00
C ASN A 453 -21.53 7.93 29.81
N TYR A 454 -21.33 6.81 29.12
CA TYR A 454 -20.95 5.55 29.73
C TYR A 454 -19.47 5.56 30.17
N ASP A 455 -19.23 5.16 31.42
CA ASP A 455 -17.89 5.03 32.01
C ASP A 455 -17.73 3.59 32.53
N PRO A 456 -16.98 2.73 31.83
CA PRO A 456 -16.81 1.32 32.21
C PRO A 456 -16.02 1.13 33.51
N ASP A 457 -15.23 2.12 33.94
CA ASP A 457 -14.46 2.02 35.17
C ASP A 457 -15.33 2.25 36.41
N LYS A 458 -16.42 3.03 36.31
CA LYS A 458 -17.33 3.28 37.41
C LYS A 458 -18.44 2.25 37.53
N ASN A 459 -19.09 1.96 36.42
CA ASN A 459 -20.25 1.08 36.35
C ASN A 459 -20.13 0.12 35.16
N PRO A 460 -19.32 -0.93 35.25
CA PRO A 460 -19.05 -1.83 34.13
C PRO A 460 -20.31 -2.59 33.72
N LEU A 461 -20.60 -2.61 32.42
CA LEU A 461 -21.63 -3.43 31.81
C LEU A 461 -21.00 -4.64 31.12
N PHE A 462 -21.54 -5.81 31.35
CA PHE A 462 -21.05 -7.04 30.74
C PHE A 462 -21.96 -7.44 29.57
N ILE A 463 -21.34 -7.81 28.45
CA ILE A 463 -22.09 -8.30 27.29
C ILE A 463 -22.92 -9.52 27.67
N GLY A 464 -24.20 -9.51 27.25
CA GLY A 464 -25.17 -10.55 27.59
C GLY A 464 -25.97 -10.27 28.86
N THR A 465 -25.74 -9.18 29.61
CA THR A 465 -26.59 -8.79 30.75
C THR A 465 -27.93 -8.25 30.27
N SER A 466 -29.00 -8.65 30.99
CA SER A 466 -30.35 -8.21 30.70
C SER A 466 -30.57 -6.74 31.05
N VAL A 467 -31.31 -6.05 30.21
CA VAL A 467 -31.63 -4.62 30.34
C VAL A 467 -33.11 -4.39 30.05
N VAL A 468 -33.73 -3.47 30.77
CA VAL A 468 -35.09 -3.00 30.47
C VAL A 468 -34.97 -1.55 29.98
N PRO A 469 -35.11 -1.30 28.66
CA PRO A 469 -35.13 0.05 28.11
C PRO A 469 -36.49 0.69 28.21
N TYR A 470 -36.55 1.97 28.61
CA TYR A 470 -37.73 2.83 28.59
C TYR A 470 -37.50 3.97 27.60
N VAL A 471 -38.11 3.85 26.42
CA VAL A 471 -37.97 4.84 25.33
C VAL A 471 -39.04 5.94 25.50
N TYR A 472 -38.59 7.18 25.56
CA TYR A 472 -39.49 8.33 25.66
C TYR A 472 -39.90 8.83 24.26
N PHE A 473 -41.11 8.46 23.80
CA PHE A 473 -41.59 8.87 22.48
C PHE A 473 -42.14 10.32 22.47
N ASN A 474 -42.39 10.92 23.63
CA ASN A 474 -42.85 12.31 23.76
C ASN A 474 -41.71 13.34 23.88
N LYS A 475 -40.46 12.90 24.03
CA LYS A 475 -39.29 13.77 24.02
C LYS A 475 -38.79 13.95 22.57
N PRO A 476 -38.35 15.16 22.17
CA PRO A 476 -37.84 15.36 20.81
C PRO A 476 -36.60 14.51 20.56
N PRO A 477 -36.54 13.81 19.43
CA PRO A 477 -35.35 13.07 19.05
C PRO A 477 -34.21 14.03 18.73
N THR A 478 -32.98 13.62 19.05
CA THR A 478 -31.77 14.43 18.85
C THR A 478 -30.68 13.60 18.13
N GLY A 479 -29.75 14.25 17.44
CA GLY A 479 -28.69 13.61 16.71
C GLY A 479 -28.81 13.71 15.18
N PRO A 480 -27.86 13.14 14.42
CA PRO A 480 -27.76 13.35 12.98
C PRO A 480 -28.94 12.79 12.16
N ASP A 481 -29.58 11.71 12.62
CA ASP A 481 -30.72 11.08 11.93
C ASP A 481 -31.99 11.15 12.74
N ALA A 482 -32.11 12.15 13.62
CA ALA A 482 -33.25 12.34 14.52
C ALA A 482 -34.60 12.33 13.78
N GLY A 483 -35.54 11.54 14.29
CA GLY A 483 -36.90 11.42 13.75
C GLY A 483 -37.06 10.51 12.54
N LYS A 484 -35.96 9.93 12.01
CA LYS A 484 -36.01 8.97 10.90
C LYS A 484 -36.16 7.53 11.40
N PHE A 485 -36.56 6.63 10.49
CA PHE A 485 -36.50 5.18 10.73
C PHE A 485 -35.19 4.54 10.27
N LEU A 486 -34.54 5.13 9.23
CA LEU A 486 -33.31 4.61 8.67
C LEU A 486 -32.18 5.62 8.84
N GLN A 487 -30.99 5.14 9.14
CA GLN A 487 -29.78 5.94 9.17
C GLN A 487 -29.46 6.47 7.77
N THR A 488 -28.91 7.68 7.71
CA THR A 488 -28.34 8.17 6.46
C THR A 488 -27.08 7.35 6.15
N THR A 489 -26.94 6.91 4.89
CA THR A 489 -25.74 6.18 4.44
C THR A 489 -24.50 7.00 4.82
N ALA A 490 -23.57 6.39 5.54
CA ALA A 490 -22.30 7.03 5.89
C ALA A 490 -21.63 7.55 4.61
N PRO A 491 -21.11 8.80 4.60
CA PRO A 491 -20.40 9.32 3.45
C PRO A 491 -19.24 8.35 3.16
N GLN A 492 -19.21 7.80 1.94
CA GLN A 492 -18.07 6.98 1.51
C GLN A 492 -16.82 7.85 1.63
N PRO A 493 -15.69 7.31 2.18
CA PRO A 493 -14.44 8.03 2.17
C PRO A 493 -14.15 8.38 0.71
N GLN A 494 -14.08 9.67 0.41
CA GLN A 494 -13.71 10.16 -0.90
C GLN A 494 -12.30 9.61 -1.17
N THR A 495 -12.20 8.58 -1.98
CA THR A 495 -10.95 8.25 -2.65
C THR A 495 -10.64 9.46 -3.52
N ASN A 496 -9.71 10.30 -3.05
CA ASN A 496 -9.10 11.34 -3.86
C ASN A 496 -8.40 10.67 -5.04
N SER A 497 -9.17 10.35 -6.08
CA SER A 497 -8.65 10.14 -7.41
C SER A 497 -8.31 11.52 -7.96
N SER A 498 -7.11 12.03 -7.59
CA SER A 498 -6.48 13.10 -8.33
C SER A 498 -6.05 12.51 -9.69
N THR A 499 -7.01 12.35 -10.59
CA THR A 499 -6.74 12.34 -12.02
C THR A 499 -6.32 13.75 -12.39
N ALA A 500 -5.02 14.02 -12.30
CA ALA A 500 -4.39 15.08 -13.05
C ALA A 500 -4.54 14.72 -14.53
N SER A 501 -5.53 15.28 -15.19
CA SER A 501 -5.62 15.33 -16.65
C SER A 501 -4.38 16.08 -17.16
N PRO A 502 -3.61 15.54 -18.11
CA PRO A 502 -2.63 16.34 -18.82
C PRO A 502 -3.40 17.28 -19.75
N SER A 503 -3.43 18.55 -19.39
CA SER A 503 -3.86 19.66 -20.22
C SER A 503 -3.08 19.62 -21.53
N GLY A 504 -3.78 19.36 -22.65
CA GLY A 504 -3.26 19.53 -23.97
C GLY A 504 -2.89 20.99 -24.20
N ALA A 505 -1.65 21.23 -24.56
CA ALA A 505 -1.20 22.46 -25.19
C ALA A 505 -1.04 22.20 -26.68
N ASN A 506 -2.04 22.66 -27.44
CA ASN A 506 -1.94 22.98 -28.85
C ASN A 506 -1.19 24.31 -28.96
N LYS A 507 -0.03 24.35 -29.57
CA LYS A 507 0.41 25.25 -30.65
C LYS A 507 1.85 24.93 -31.03
#